data_ba1fbaabc6fee08ae5d88ecf01550396
#
_entry.id   ba1fbaabc6fee08ae5d88ecf01550396
#
_cell.length_a   1.000
_cell.length_b   1.000
_cell.length_c   1.000
_cell.angle_alpha   90.00
_cell.angle_beta   90.00
_cell.angle_gamma   90.00
#
_symmetry.space_group_name_H-M   'P 1'
#
loop_
_entity.id
_entity.type
_entity.pdbx_description
1 polymer ?
#
loop_
_entity_poly.entity_id
_entity_poly.type
_entity_poly.pdbx_seq_one_letter_code
_entity_poly.pdbx_strand_id
1 'polypeptide(L)'
;MTDTKSMTKSNGNDRLAVAPPFYPITRSNDTIQFRSGPWAGPVVTLSDEDGDGRLAELPPLLDGRLTVRELLERFDPADRTELATVLEALLEQGVLTQIGHPGIEPLSGYQAVDPTTDSAGVADSTAVLVVCTGRIGPMVADDLARLPLDGVTLLSQNESGAAGLTNGLSESVEVLAGHVDPADVLSDIDYLVYTTDRPGYEFGRRINEVAFEHEIPWISARLSGLDGQVGPTVIPGRSACYECLYRRVSGTMDDPNAHRDLTDVEAISAPLRSHARILAGWLVTDFLRLISNGSGFTLGGIVHFDFFDMTVEPNPVLKVPRCPTCGSAGNRTLDVKRFVDFDTVIEETR
;
A
#
# COMPACT_ATOMS: atom_id res chain seq x y z
N MET A 1 -6.73 -12.99 27.60
CA MET A 1 -7.43 -14.15 27.02
C MET A 1 -7.50 -13.83 25.54
N THR A 2 -6.55 -14.33 24.81
CA THR A 2 -6.40 -14.13 23.36
C THR A 2 -7.24 -15.17 22.66
N ASP A 3 -8.28 -14.70 21.97
CA ASP A 3 -9.09 -15.54 21.09
C ASP A 3 -8.20 -16.09 19.97
N THR A 4 -8.05 -17.39 19.98
CA THR A 4 -7.36 -18.15 18.94
C THR A 4 -8.25 -18.14 17.70
N LYS A 5 -7.93 -17.28 16.73
CA LYS A 5 -8.58 -17.24 15.42
C LYS A 5 -8.56 -18.63 14.79
N SER A 6 -9.71 -19.06 14.32
CA SER A 6 -9.97 -20.30 13.60
C SER A 6 -9.06 -20.38 12.36
N MET A 7 -8.03 -21.21 12.44
CA MET A 7 -7.16 -21.50 11.30
C MET A 7 -7.95 -22.28 10.26
N THR A 8 -7.98 -21.79 9.05
CA THR A 8 -8.60 -22.44 7.90
C THR A 8 -7.84 -23.72 7.58
N LYS A 9 -8.37 -24.86 8.02
CA LYS A 9 -7.86 -26.17 7.58
C LYS A 9 -8.14 -26.32 6.10
N SER A 10 -7.09 -26.68 5.34
CA SER A 10 -7.22 -27.04 3.93
C SER A 10 -8.22 -28.18 3.78
N ASN A 11 -9.26 -27.97 2.97
CA ASN A 11 -10.18 -29.04 2.58
C ASN A 11 -9.52 -29.82 1.44
N GLY A 12 -9.73 -31.16 1.41
CA GLY A 12 -9.16 -32.01 0.37
C GLY A 12 -9.52 -31.64 -1.08
N ASN A 13 -10.45 -30.69 -1.28
CA ASN A 13 -10.84 -30.15 -2.58
C ASN A 13 -10.12 -28.84 -2.94
N ASP A 14 -9.38 -28.24 -2.01
CA ASP A 14 -8.59 -27.03 -2.27
C ASP A 14 -7.45 -27.32 -3.24
N ARG A 15 -7.04 -26.31 -3.99
CA ARG A 15 -5.90 -26.38 -4.90
C ARG A 15 -4.81 -25.46 -4.37
N LEU A 16 -3.59 -25.94 -4.31
CA LEU A 16 -2.46 -25.19 -3.78
C LEU A 16 -1.47 -24.83 -4.89
N ALA A 17 -0.94 -23.64 -4.83
CA ALA A 17 0.21 -23.22 -5.63
C ALA A 17 1.25 -22.54 -4.75
N VAL A 18 2.49 -22.46 -5.26
CA VAL A 18 3.53 -21.65 -4.63
C VAL A 18 3.11 -20.18 -4.69
N ALA A 19 3.04 -19.54 -3.53
CA ALA A 19 2.65 -18.14 -3.44
C ALA A 19 3.75 -17.22 -3.98
N PRO A 20 3.43 -16.19 -4.79
CA PRO A 20 4.37 -15.10 -5.03
C PRO A 20 4.76 -14.42 -3.70
N PRO A 21 6.01 -14.02 -3.47
CA PRO A 21 7.15 -14.03 -4.40
C PRO A 21 8.04 -15.28 -4.30
N PHE A 22 7.56 -16.40 -3.77
CA PHE A 22 8.39 -17.58 -3.58
C PHE A 22 8.66 -18.34 -4.88
N TYR A 23 9.85 -18.91 -4.95
CA TYR A 23 10.30 -19.82 -6.00
C TYR A 23 10.81 -21.11 -5.37
N PRO A 24 10.29 -22.28 -5.75
CA PRO A 24 10.81 -23.55 -5.27
C PRO A 24 12.13 -23.87 -5.99
N ILE A 25 13.15 -24.21 -5.22
CA ILE A 25 14.46 -24.62 -5.72
C ILE A 25 14.79 -25.99 -5.16
N THR A 26 14.83 -27.00 -6.00
CA THR A 26 15.29 -28.33 -5.62
C THR A 26 16.80 -28.30 -5.44
N ARG A 27 17.31 -28.59 -4.23
CA ARG A 27 18.72 -28.65 -3.90
C ARG A 27 19.27 -30.08 -4.02
N SER A 28 18.47 -31.04 -3.61
CA SER A 28 18.72 -32.48 -3.75
C SER A 28 17.37 -33.17 -3.87
N ASN A 29 17.39 -34.50 -3.99
CA ASN A 29 16.14 -35.28 -3.98
C ASN A 29 15.35 -35.15 -2.67
N ASP A 30 16.05 -34.83 -1.56
CA ASP A 30 15.49 -34.74 -0.21
C ASP A 30 15.47 -33.32 0.35
N THR A 31 15.77 -32.31 -0.48
CA THR A 31 15.81 -30.93 0.00
C THR A 31 15.26 -29.95 -1.03
N ILE A 32 14.24 -29.18 -0.62
CA ILE A 32 13.65 -28.06 -1.37
C ILE A 32 13.82 -26.79 -0.58
N GLN A 33 14.12 -25.71 -1.28
CA GLN A 33 14.09 -24.34 -0.73
C GLN A 33 13.05 -23.51 -1.45
N PHE A 34 12.15 -22.90 -0.69
CA PHE A 34 11.28 -21.82 -1.18
C PHE A 34 11.94 -20.48 -0.87
N ARG A 35 12.28 -19.72 -1.88
CA ARG A 35 13.01 -18.44 -1.74
C ARG A 35 12.19 -17.31 -2.35
N SER A 36 12.12 -16.17 -1.65
CA SER A 36 11.44 -14.96 -2.11
C SER A 36 12.32 -14.01 -2.92
N GLY A 37 13.40 -14.48 -3.49
CA GLY A 37 14.31 -13.70 -4.33
C GLY A 37 15.74 -14.24 -4.34
N PRO A 38 16.60 -13.73 -5.26
CA PRO A 38 17.96 -14.23 -5.42
C PRO A 38 18.94 -13.71 -4.36
N TRP A 39 18.71 -12.52 -3.80
CA TRP A 39 19.70 -11.81 -3.00
C TRP A 39 19.34 -11.72 -1.52
N ALA A 40 18.09 -11.35 -1.24
CA ALA A 40 17.58 -11.19 0.13
C ALA A 40 16.10 -11.54 0.15
N GLY A 41 15.65 -12.10 1.26
CA GLY A 41 14.25 -12.46 1.47
C GLY A 41 14.15 -13.75 2.29
N PRO A 42 12.96 -14.05 2.78
CA PRO A 42 12.71 -15.30 3.52
C PRO A 42 13.08 -16.53 2.69
N VAL A 43 13.63 -17.52 3.38
CA VAL A 43 13.95 -18.83 2.82
C VAL A 43 13.34 -19.86 3.75
N VAL A 44 12.44 -20.67 3.22
CA VAL A 44 11.91 -21.84 3.92
C VAL A 44 12.54 -23.09 3.30
N THR A 45 13.15 -23.93 4.11
CA THR A 45 13.79 -25.15 3.66
C THR A 45 13.00 -26.36 4.17
N LEU A 46 12.60 -27.23 3.27
CA LEU A 46 12.11 -28.57 3.58
C LEU A 46 13.25 -29.55 3.38
N SER A 47 13.49 -30.41 4.36
CA SER A 47 14.45 -31.52 4.27
C SER A 47 13.81 -32.78 4.82
N ASP A 48 13.92 -33.85 4.07
CA ASP A 48 13.54 -35.17 4.48
C ASP A 48 14.84 -35.93 4.78
N GLU A 49 15.13 -36.16 6.07
CA GLU A 49 16.38 -36.79 6.52
C GLU A 49 16.35 -38.30 6.36
N ASP A 50 15.16 -38.89 6.40
CA ASP A 50 14.95 -40.35 6.32
C ASP A 50 14.27 -40.77 5.00
N GLY A 51 14.13 -39.80 4.06
CA GLY A 51 13.35 -39.95 2.85
C GLY A 51 13.93 -40.82 1.78
N ASP A 52 13.07 -41.25 0.89
CA ASP A 52 13.39 -42.08 -0.28
C ASP A 52 13.75 -41.25 -1.53
N GLY A 53 14.05 -39.95 -1.37
CA GLY A 53 14.42 -39.04 -2.45
C GLY A 53 13.25 -38.48 -3.25
N ARG A 54 12.04 -38.54 -2.76
CA ARG A 54 10.82 -38.13 -3.48
C ARG A 54 10.38 -36.69 -3.23
N LEU A 55 11.01 -36.00 -2.27
CA LEU A 55 10.63 -34.62 -1.96
C LEU A 55 10.79 -33.71 -3.19
N ALA A 56 11.75 -33.97 -4.06
CA ALA A 56 11.96 -33.24 -5.31
C ALA A 56 10.77 -33.32 -6.31
N GLU A 57 9.85 -34.26 -6.13
CA GLU A 57 8.66 -34.41 -6.96
C GLU A 57 7.57 -33.43 -6.58
N LEU A 58 7.62 -32.81 -5.37
CA LEU A 58 6.59 -31.94 -4.84
C LEU A 58 6.45 -30.59 -5.59
N PRO A 59 7.52 -29.82 -5.90
CA PRO A 59 7.41 -28.48 -6.50
C PRO A 59 6.60 -28.43 -7.80
N PRO A 60 6.76 -29.36 -8.76
CA PRO A 60 5.98 -29.35 -9.99
C PRO A 60 4.48 -29.60 -9.79
N LEU A 61 4.09 -30.16 -8.65
CA LEU A 61 2.69 -30.44 -8.31
C LEU A 61 1.99 -29.25 -7.62
N LEU A 62 2.77 -28.25 -7.19
CA LEU A 62 2.28 -27.04 -6.52
C LEU A 62 2.01 -25.90 -7.53
N ASP A 63 1.34 -26.22 -8.63
CA ASP A 63 1.00 -25.30 -9.72
C ASP A 63 -0.51 -24.93 -9.75
N GLY A 64 -1.27 -25.39 -8.76
CA GLY A 64 -2.69 -25.12 -8.63
C GLY A 64 -3.60 -25.96 -9.53
N ARG A 65 -3.07 -26.94 -10.26
CA ARG A 65 -3.88 -27.80 -11.12
C ARG A 65 -4.52 -28.97 -10.37
N LEU A 66 -3.81 -29.50 -9.40
CA LEU A 66 -4.29 -30.62 -8.58
C LEU A 66 -4.99 -30.12 -7.32
N THR A 67 -6.04 -30.83 -6.92
CA THR A 67 -6.56 -30.69 -5.56
C THR A 67 -5.58 -31.30 -4.55
N VAL A 68 -5.65 -30.86 -3.30
CA VAL A 68 -4.81 -31.43 -2.23
C VAL A 68 -4.93 -32.96 -2.16
N ARG A 69 -6.14 -33.48 -2.37
CA ARG A 69 -6.40 -34.92 -2.42
C ARG A 69 -5.63 -35.58 -3.57
N GLU A 70 -5.78 -35.05 -4.79
CA GLU A 70 -5.10 -35.60 -5.99
C GLU A 70 -3.57 -35.49 -5.88
N LEU A 71 -3.09 -34.41 -5.23
CA LEU A 71 -1.67 -34.23 -4.95
C LEU A 71 -1.15 -35.32 -3.99
N LEU A 72 -1.84 -35.53 -2.86
CA LEU A 72 -1.46 -36.53 -1.87
C LEU A 72 -1.53 -37.96 -2.42
N GLU A 73 -2.43 -38.25 -3.37
CA GLU A 73 -2.53 -39.56 -4.04
C GLU A 73 -1.29 -39.89 -4.87
N ARG A 74 -0.44 -38.91 -5.23
CA ARG A 74 0.83 -39.14 -5.95
C ARG A 74 1.93 -39.70 -5.08
N PHE A 75 1.78 -39.61 -3.75
CA PHE A 75 2.76 -40.10 -2.76
C PHE A 75 2.28 -41.40 -2.07
N ASP A 76 3.20 -42.11 -1.47
CA ASP A 76 2.86 -43.33 -0.78
C ASP A 76 1.88 -43.11 0.37
N PRO A 77 0.96 -44.03 0.62
CA PRO A 77 -0.03 -43.90 1.68
C PRO A 77 0.57 -43.63 3.08
N ALA A 78 1.79 -44.11 3.33
CA ALA A 78 2.49 -43.91 4.60
C ALA A 78 2.85 -42.41 4.81
N ASP A 79 3.23 -41.72 3.74
CA ASP A 79 3.78 -40.34 3.79
C ASP A 79 2.71 -39.27 3.71
N ARG A 80 1.50 -39.61 3.28
CA ARG A 80 0.40 -38.65 3.01
C ARG A 80 0.04 -37.83 4.22
N THR A 81 0.06 -38.38 5.41
CA THR A 81 -0.33 -37.67 6.63
C THR A 81 0.73 -36.63 6.99
N GLU A 82 1.99 -36.99 6.86
CA GLU A 82 3.10 -36.06 7.11
C GLU A 82 3.15 -34.97 6.05
N LEU A 83 3.04 -35.33 4.77
CA LEU A 83 2.97 -34.36 3.68
C LEU A 83 1.80 -33.38 3.82
N ALA A 84 0.61 -33.87 4.24
CA ALA A 84 -0.52 -32.98 4.51
C ALA A 84 -0.18 -31.96 5.60
N THR A 85 0.48 -32.37 6.67
CA THR A 85 0.91 -31.46 7.74
C THR A 85 1.95 -30.45 7.24
N VAL A 86 2.86 -30.86 6.39
CA VAL A 86 3.85 -29.97 5.75
C VAL A 86 3.15 -28.95 4.84
N LEU A 87 2.19 -29.38 4.03
CA LEU A 87 1.43 -28.46 3.16
C LEU A 87 0.63 -27.41 3.97
N GLU A 88 0.02 -27.86 5.10
CA GLU A 88 -0.67 -26.93 6.01
C GLU A 88 0.32 -25.93 6.63
N ALA A 89 1.48 -26.36 7.09
CA ALA A 89 2.50 -25.47 7.64
C ALA A 89 3.04 -24.47 6.60
N LEU A 90 3.23 -24.87 5.36
CA LEU A 90 3.64 -23.99 4.27
C LEU A 90 2.55 -23.00 3.90
N LEU A 91 1.28 -23.40 3.99
CA LEU A 91 0.13 -22.50 3.79
C LEU A 91 0.06 -21.46 4.91
N GLU A 92 0.21 -21.89 6.17
CA GLU A 92 0.25 -20.99 7.34
C GLU A 92 1.39 -19.98 7.28
N GLN A 93 2.54 -20.38 6.72
CA GLN A 93 3.70 -19.51 6.52
C GLN A 93 3.58 -18.62 5.28
N GLY A 94 2.48 -18.73 4.50
CA GLY A 94 2.29 -17.98 3.27
C GLY A 94 3.23 -18.37 2.13
N VAL A 95 3.90 -19.52 2.22
CA VAL A 95 4.73 -20.08 1.14
C VAL A 95 3.86 -20.68 0.04
N LEU A 96 2.71 -21.23 0.43
CA LEU A 96 1.67 -21.69 -0.48
C LEU A 96 0.45 -20.79 -0.39
N THR A 97 -0.34 -20.79 -1.44
CA THR A 97 -1.66 -20.11 -1.49
C THR A 97 -2.71 -21.06 -2.03
N GLN A 98 -3.96 -20.87 -1.62
CA GLN A 98 -5.09 -21.57 -2.19
C GLN A 98 -5.51 -20.89 -3.50
N ILE A 99 -5.65 -21.68 -4.56
CA ILE A 99 -6.18 -21.19 -5.83
C ILE A 99 -7.71 -21.33 -5.82
N GLY A 100 -8.40 -20.25 -6.10
CA GLY A 100 -9.85 -20.23 -6.18
C GLY A 100 -10.49 -18.90 -5.79
N HIS A 101 -9.69 -17.95 -5.28
CA HIS A 101 -10.14 -16.59 -5.05
C HIS A 101 -9.49 -15.65 -6.07
N PRO A 102 -10.23 -15.20 -7.11
CA PRO A 102 -9.73 -14.19 -8.03
C PRO A 102 -9.39 -12.92 -7.24
N GLY A 103 -8.18 -12.39 -7.39
CA GLY A 103 -7.74 -11.15 -6.73
C GLY A 103 -6.86 -11.33 -5.48
N ILE A 104 -6.71 -12.52 -4.92
CA ILE A 104 -5.84 -12.76 -3.76
C ILE A 104 -4.36 -12.90 -4.18
N GLU A 105 -4.06 -13.28 -5.43
CA GLU A 105 -2.69 -13.51 -5.90
C GLU A 105 -1.73 -12.32 -5.66
N PRO A 106 -2.10 -11.06 -5.91
CA PRO A 106 -1.23 -9.93 -5.59
C PRO A 106 -1.01 -9.72 -4.09
N LEU A 107 -2.04 -9.99 -3.27
CA LEU A 107 -1.99 -9.80 -1.82
C LEU A 107 -1.26 -10.93 -1.12
N SER A 108 -1.30 -12.16 -1.63
CA SER A 108 -0.61 -13.31 -1.05
C SER A 108 0.92 -13.12 -1.00
N GLY A 109 1.49 -12.41 -1.97
CA GLY A 109 2.91 -12.05 -1.96
C GLY A 109 3.28 -11.14 -0.78
N TYR A 110 2.39 -10.26 -0.35
CA TYR A 110 2.59 -9.40 0.83
C TYR A 110 2.36 -10.16 2.14
N GLN A 111 1.37 -11.04 2.19
CA GLN A 111 1.12 -11.92 3.33
C GLN A 111 2.30 -12.84 3.62
N ALA A 112 2.95 -13.35 2.58
CA ALA A 112 4.12 -14.20 2.71
C ALA A 112 5.34 -13.45 3.31
N VAL A 113 5.42 -12.13 3.13
CA VAL A 113 6.49 -11.29 3.70
C VAL A 113 6.14 -10.83 5.12
N ASP A 114 4.86 -10.67 5.43
CA ASP A 114 4.36 -10.31 6.76
C ASP A 114 3.17 -11.20 7.14
N PRO A 115 3.42 -12.36 7.76
CA PRO A 115 2.38 -13.33 8.11
C PRO A 115 1.40 -12.83 9.19
N THR A 116 1.66 -11.67 9.81
CA THR A 116 0.72 -11.07 10.78
C THR A 116 -0.46 -10.36 10.10
N THR A 117 -0.46 -10.30 8.78
CA THR A 117 -1.42 -9.57 7.98
C THR A 117 -2.64 -10.43 7.62
N ASP A 118 -3.81 -10.05 8.11
CA ASP A 118 -5.11 -10.59 7.65
C ASP A 118 -5.64 -9.68 6.52
N SER A 119 -5.09 -9.83 5.32
CA SER A 119 -5.39 -8.93 4.21
C SER A 119 -6.67 -9.31 3.45
N ALA A 120 -7.09 -10.57 3.49
CA ALA A 120 -8.23 -11.03 2.71
C ALA A 120 -9.57 -10.42 3.18
N GLY A 121 -9.79 -10.33 4.50
CA GLY A 121 -11.05 -9.79 5.03
C GLY A 121 -11.14 -8.27 4.98
N VAL A 122 -10.00 -7.56 4.94
CA VAL A 122 -9.98 -6.08 4.89
C VAL A 122 -10.18 -5.59 3.46
N ALA A 123 -9.60 -6.28 2.47
CA ALA A 123 -9.69 -5.86 1.08
C ALA A 123 -11.13 -5.94 0.54
N ASP A 124 -11.85 -7.05 0.79
CA ASP A 124 -13.19 -7.30 0.26
C ASP A 124 -14.27 -6.30 0.74
N SER A 125 -13.98 -5.49 1.75
CA SER A 125 -14.88 -4.46 2.28
C SER A 125 -14.36 -3.04 2.13
N THR A 126 -13.31 -2.84 1.35
CA THR A 126 -12.63 -1.54 1.22
C THR A 126 -13.08 -0.81 -0.04
N ALA A 127 -13.68 0.36 0.13
CA ALA A 127 -14.02 1.29 -0.94
C ALA A 127 -13.00 2.43 -1.04
N VAL A 128 -12.53 2.73 -2.26
CA VAL A 128 -11.46 3.69 -2.51
C VAL A 128 -11.91 4.79 -3.47
N LEU A 129 -11.74 6.05 -3.06
CA LEU A 129 -11.88 7.20 -3.93
C LEU A 129 -10.50 7.67 -4.44
N VAL A 130 -10.29 7.62 -5.74
CA VAL A 130 -9.10 8.17 -6.40
C VAL A 130 -9.43 9.54 -6.99
N VAL A 131 -8.92 10.60 -6.38
CA VAL A 131 -9.06 11.97 -6.89
C VAL A 131 -7.83 12.33 -7.71
N CYS A 132 -8.02 12.78 -8.94
CA CYS A 132 -6.91 13.10 -9.80
C CYS A 132 -7.06 14.40 -10.57
N THR A 133 -5.94 15.07 -10.82
CA THR A 133 -5.83 16.23 -11.71
C THR A 133 -4.92 15.96 -12.92
N GLY A 134 -4.55 14.67 -13.15
CA GLY A 134 -3.63 14.30 -14.21
C GLY A 134 -3.61 12.80 -14.52
N ARG A 135 -2.46 12.33 -15.02
CA ARG A 135 -2.31 10.99 -15.64
C ARG A 135 -2.07 9.85 -14.66
N ILE A 136 -1.64 10.14 -13.44
CA ILE A 136 -1.30 9.10 -12.45
C ILE A 136 -2.58 8.41 -11.97
N GLY A 137 -3.63 9.17 -11.67
CA GLY A 137 -4.87 8.67 -11.09
C GLY A 137 -5.55 7.54 -11.87
N PRO A 138 -5.77 7.67 -13.19
CA PRO A 138 -6.34 6.60 -14.00
C PRO A 138 -5.51 5.30 -13.94
N MET A 139 -4.17 5.39 -13.87
CA MET A 139 -3.31 4.21 -13.74
C MET A 139 -3.48 3.54 -12.38
N VAL A 140 -3.54 4.36 -11.32
CA VAL A 140 -3.80 3.87 -9.95
C VAL A 140 -5.18 3.23 -9.86
N ALA A 141 -6.22 3.86 -10.41
CA ALA A 141 -7.57 3.34 -10.37
C ALA A 141 -7.69 1.99 -11.13
N ASP A 142 -7.04 1.86 -12.30
CA ASP A 142 -7.00 0.61 -13.06
C ASP A 142 -6.28 -0.51 -12.31
N ASP A 143 -5.15 -0.21 -11.66
CA ASP A 143 -4.41 -1.18 -10.86
C ASP A 143 -5.19 -1.60 -9.61
N LEU A 144 -5.83 -0.64 -8.91
CA LEU A 144 -6.66 -0.94 -7.72
C LEU A 144 -7.91 -1.75 -8.07
N ALA A 145 -8.55 -1.49 -9.21
CA ALA A 145 -9.74 -2.19 -9.67
C ALA A 145 -9.50 -3.68 -10.02
N ARG A 146 -8.23 -4.09 -10.12
CA ARG A 146 -7.83 -5.50 -10.30
C ARG A 146 -7.63 -6.23 -8.97
N LEU A 147 -7.72 -5.51 -7.86
CA LEU A 147 -7.66 -6.06 -6.51
C LEU A 147 -9.08 -6.40 -6.01
N PRO A 148 -9.22 -7.28 -5.03
CA PRO A 148 -10.51 -7.62 -4.44
C PRO A 148 -10.98 -6.50 -3.49
N LEU A 149 -11.24 -5.31 -4.03
CA LEU A 149 -11.80 -4.18 -3.30
C LEU A 149 -13.32 -4.13 -3.52
N ASP A 150 -14.05 -3.56 -2.56
CA ASP A 150 -15.51 -3.39 -2.68
C ASP A 150 -15.88 -2.43 -3.81
N GLY A 151 -15.07 -1.35 -3.97
CA GLY A 151 -15.27 -0.41 -5.06
C GLY A 151 -14.09 0.52 -5.28
N VAL A 152 -13.92 0.95 -6.54
CA VAL A 152 -12.95 1.99 -6.91
C VAL A 152 -13.66 3.06 -7.72
N THR A 153 -13.72 4.28 -7.18
CA THR A 153 -14.27 5.46 -7.84
C THR A 153 -13.12 6.39 -8.25
N LEU A 154 -13.07 6.76 -9.52
CA LEU A 154 -12.12 7.74 -10.05
C LEU A 154 -12.83 9.09 -10.23
N LEU A 155 -12.44 10.09 -9.44
CA LEU A 155 -12.88 11.48 -9.60
C LEU A 155 -11.82 12.28 -10.36
N SER A 156 -12.09 12.57 -11.63
CA SER A 156 -11.21 13.41 -12.46
C SER A 156 -11.65 14.85 -12.42
N GLN A 157 -10.79 15.74 -11.91
CA GLN A 157 -10.99 17.19 -11.86
C GLN A 157 -10.73 17.90 -13.20
N ASN A 158 -10.51 17.16 -14.27
CA ASN A 158 -10.18 17.70 -15.58
C ASN A 158 -11.23 17.29 -16.62
N GLU A 159 -12.12 18.21 -17.00
CA GLU A 159 -13.18 17.96 -17.98
C GLU A 159 -12.64 17.59 -19.36
N SER A 160 -11.59 18.28 -19.80
CA SER A 160 -11.03 18.10 -21.15
C SER A 160 -10.20 16.82 -21.30
N GLY A 161 -9.72 16.27 -20.18
CA GLY A 161 -8.85 15.08 -20.16
C GLY A 161 -9.58 13.78 -19.83
N ALA A 162 -10.80 13.84 -19.29
CA ALA A 162 -11.50 12.65 -18.82
C ALA A 162 -11.66 11.61 -19.93
N ALA A 163 -12.11 11.98 -21.12
CA ALA A 163 -12.34 11.06 -22.24
C ALA A 163 -11.06 10.40 -22.75
N GLY A 164 -9.91 11.08 -22.67
CA GLY A 164 -8.60 10.52 -23.08
C GLY A 164 -7.90 9.73 -21.98
N LEU A 165 -8.20 10.03 -20.70
CA LEU A 165 -7.62 9.38 -19.54
C LEU A 165 -8.33 8.07 -19.18
N THR A 166 -9.62 7.95 -19.53
CA THR A 166 -10.46 6.79 -19.22
C THR A 166 -10.36 5.67 -20.27
N ASN A 167 -9.74 5.94 -21.43
CA ASN A 167 -9.55 4.91 -22.44
C ASN A 167 -8.66 3.77 -21.94
N GLY A 168 -9.26 2.58 -21.80
CA GLY A 168 -8.58 1.36 -21.35
C GLY A 168 -8.60 1.14 -19.85
N LEU A 169 -9.40 1.89 -19.08
CA LEU A 169 -9.70 1.56 -17.70
C LEU A 169 -10.55 0.28 -17.62
N SER A 170 -10.40 -0.44 -16.51
CA SER A 170 -11.29 -1.54 -16.15
C SER A 170 -12.75 -1.06 -16.08
N GLU A 171 -13.68 -1.88 -16.55
CA GLU A 171 -15.13 -1.61 -16.46
C GLU A 171 -15.64 -1.54 -15.02
N SER A 172 -14.87 -2.05 -14.06
CA SER A 172 -15.18 -2.00 -12.62
C SER A 172 -14.85 -0.66 -11.96
N VAL A 173 -14.20 0.29 -12.67
CA VAL A 173 -13.94 1.64 -12.15
C VAL A 173 -15.14 2.53 -12.43
N GLU A 174 -15.78 3.04 -11.37
CA GLU A 174 -16.75 4.12 -11.51
C GLU A 174 -16.02 5.44 -11.82
N VAL A 175 -16.42 6.15 -12.86
CA VAL A 175 -15.75 7.38 -13.28
C VAL A 175 -16.66 8.58 -13.11
N LEU A 176 -16.25 9.52 -12.26
CA LEU A 176 -16.85 10.84 -12.11
C LEU A 176 -15.91 11.87 -12.72
N ALA A 177 -16.44 12.75 -13.55
CA ALA A 177 -15.66 13.79 -14.21
C ALA A 177 -16.28 15.18 -14.01
N GLY A 178 -15.43 16.19 -13.81
CA GLY A 178 -15.83 17.58 -13.62
C GLY A 178 -15.35 18.17 -12.30
N HIS A 179 -15.67 19.43 -12.06
CA HIS A 179 -15.34 20.13 -10.82
C HIS A 179 -16.32 19.74 -9.69
N VAL A 180 -16.21 18.49 -9.23
CA VAL A 180 -16.97 17.97 -8.09
C VAL A 180 -16.12 18.15 -6.83
N ASP A 181 -16.69 18.70 -5.76
CA ASP A 181 -15.97 18.73 -4.46
C ASP A 181 -15.82 17.29 -3.97
N PRO A 182 -14.61 16.84 -3.66
CA PRO A 182 -14.40 15.51 -3.09
C PRO A 182 -15.29 15.22 -1.87
N ALA A 183 -15.66 16.23 -1.10
CA ALA A 183 -16.55 16.08 0.06
C ALA A 183 -17.94 15.54 -0.31
N ASP A 184 -18.42 15.83 -1.54
CA ASP A 184 -19.76 15.41 -1.99
C ASP A 184 -19.84 13.90 -2.35
N VAL A 185 -18.68 13.22 -2.48
CA VAL A 185 -18.58 11.83 -2.94
C VAL A 185 -17.89 10.91 -1.93
N LEU A 186 -17.82 11.33 -0.67
CA LEU A 186 -17.17 10.53 0.40
C LEU A 186 -18.08 9.54 1.10
N SER A 187 -19.37 9.47 0.73
CA SER A 187 -20.27 8.47 1.30
C SER A 187 -19.73 7.07 1.02
N ASP A 188 -19.58 6.28 2.07
CA ASP A 188 -19.13 4.89 2.00
C ASP A 188 -17.70 4.70 1.45
N ILE A 189 -16.82 5.70 1.59
CA ILE A 189 -15.41 5.64 1.22
C ILE A 189 -14.54 5.41 2.47
N ASP A 190 -13.71 4.36 2.43
CA ASP A 190 -12.79 4.02 3.52
C ASP A 190 -11.42 4.68 3.37
N TYR A 191 -10.97 4.85 2.12
CA TYR A 191 -9.67 5.43 1.82
C TYR A 191 -9.75 6.41 0.65
N LEU A 192 -8.94 7.46 0.72
CA LEU A 192 -8.79 8.41 -0.36
C LEU A 192 -7.37 8.35 -0.93
N VAL A 193 -7.26 8.39 -2.25
CA VAL A 193 -6.00 8.51 -2.97
C VAL A 193 -6.02 9.81 -3.76
N TYR A 194 -5.02 10.66 -3.58
CA TYR A 194 -4.89 11.90 -4.36
C TYR A 194 -3.68 11.85 -5.28
N THR A 195 -3.87 12.14 -6.55
CA THR A 195 -2.78 12.18 -7.52
C THR A 195 -2.83 13.43 -8.38
N THR A 196 -1.66 14.00 -8.66
CA THR A 196 -1.54 15.21 -9.47
C THR A 196 -0.27 15.20 -10.34
N ASP A 197 -0.36 15.76 -11.53
CA ASP A 197 0.79 16.15 -12.35
C ASP A 197 0.87 17.69 -12.53
N ARG A 198 0.19 18.43 -11.66
CA ARG A 198 0.26 19.89 -11.57
C ARG A 198 1.22 20.33 -10.45
N PRO A 199 1.90 21.47 -10.62
CA PRO A 199 2.92 21.89 -9.68
C PRO A 199 2.39 22.38 -8.32
N GLY A 200 1.14 22.84 -8.23
CA GLY A 200 0.57 23.45 -7.03
C GLY A 200 0.28 22.46 -5.88
N TYR A 201 0.24 22.98 -4.65
CA TYR A 201 -0.11 22.22 -3.44
C TYR A 201 -1.54 22.47 -2.94
N GLU A 202 -2.20 23.53 -3.43
CA GLU A 202 -3.46 24.00 -2.86
C GLU A 202 -4.59 22.95 -2.91
N PHE A 203 -4.73 22.25 -4.01
CA PHE A 203 -5.75 21.22 -4.10
C PHE A 203 -5.47 20.04 -3.15
N GLY A 204 -4.21 19.62 -2.99
CA GLY A 204 -3.83 18.62 -2.01
C GLY A 204 -4.08 19.07 -0.56
N ARG A 205 -3.97 20.37 -0.27
CA ARG A 205 -4.35 20.95 1.03
C ARG A 205 -5.85 20.87 1.26
N ARG A 206 -6.66 21.14 0.22
CA ARG A 206 -8.13 20.97 0.29
C ARG A 206 -8.50 19.51 0.54
N ILE A 207 -7.87 18.55 -0.19
CA ILE A 207 -8.05 17.11 0.07
C ILE A 207 -7.72 16.78 1.53
N ASN A 208 -6.61 17.32 2.05
CA ASN A 208 -6.20 17.11 3.43
C ASN A 208 -7.23 17.62 4.44
N GLU A 209 -7.85 18.77 4.21
CA GLU A 209 -8.92 19.32 5.07
C GLU A 209 -10.14 18.39 5.06
N VAL A 210 -10.61 18.01 3.88
CA VAL A 210 -11.76 17.12 3.69
C VAL A 210 -11.51 15.76 4.36
N ALA A 211 -10.33 15.16 4.14
CA ALA A 211 -9.98 13.89 4.75
C ALA A 211 -9.92 13.96 6.29
N PHE A 212 -9.49 15.10 6.85
CA PHE A 212 -9.51 15.33 8.30
C PHE A 212 -10.92 15.54 8.86
N GLU A 213 -11.79 16.26 8.16
CA GLU A 213 -13.19 16.47 8.56
C GLU A 213 -13.98 15.16 8.62
N HIS A 214 -13.67 14.23 7.72
CA HIS A 214 -14.34 12.92 7.60
C HIS A 214 -13.55 11.76 8.23
N GLU A 215 -12.40 12.04 8.86
CA GLU A 215 -11.52 11.05 9.49
C GLU A 215 -11.03 9.93 8.53
N ILE A 216 -10.96 10.20 7.21
CA ILE A 216 -10.58 9.24 6.17
C ILE A 216 -9.05 9.21 6.01
N PRO A 217 -8.40 8.03 6.14
CA PRO A 217 -7.00 7.84 5.79
C PRO A 217 -6.77 8.06 4.30
N TRP A 218 -5.63 8.64 3.93
CA TRP A 218 -5.34 8.91 2.54
C TRP A 218 -3.86 8.91 2.20
N ILE A 219 -3.55 8.73 0.92
CA ILE A 219 -2.20 8.75 0.37
C ILE A 219 -2.16 9.63 -0.87
N SER A 220 -1.00 10.24 -1.15
CA SER A 220 -0.82 11.06 -2.33
C SER A 220 0.34 10.62 -3.22
N ALA A 221 0.26 11.01 -4.51
CA ALA A 221 1.40 11.04 -5.41
C ALA A 221 1.34 12.26 -6.30
N ARG A 222 2.51 12.83 -6.59
CA ARG A 222 2.63 13.97 -7.51
C ARG A 222 3.82 13.81 -8.45
N LEU A 223 3.69 14.38 -9.64
CA LEU A 223 4.75 14.46 -10.62
C LEU A 223 4.81 15.89 -11.17
N SER A 224 5.94 16.54 -11.02
CA SER A 224 6.18 17.90 -11.51
C SER A 224 7.47 17.93 -12.31
N GLY A 225 7.38 17.95 -13.62
CA GLY A 225 8.55 17.84 -14.49
C GLY A 225 9.28 16.52 -14.32
N LEU A 226 10.50 16.58 -13.76
CA LEU A 226 11.33 15.41 -13.45
C LEU A 226 11.31 15.04 -11.96
N ASP A 227 10.55 15.78 -11.14
CA ASP A 227 10.39 15.52 -9.72
C ASP A 227 9.12 14.71 -9.46
N GLY A 228 9.29 13.53 -8.89
CA GLY A 228 8.23 12.66 -8.44
C GLY A 228 8.16 12.55 -6.93
N GLN A 229 6.96 12.39 -6.39
CA GLN A 229 6.76 12.17 -4.96
C GLN A 229 5.63 11.18 -4.74
N VAL A 230 5.84 10.21 -3.85
CA VAL A 230 4.79 9.37 -3.29
C VAL A 230 4.70 9.62 -1.79
N GLY A 231 3.50 9.76 -1.29
CA GLY A 231 3.21 10.19 0.08
C GLY A 231 3.01 11.72 0.19
N PRO A 232 2.70 12.17 1.40
CA PRO A 232 2.61 11.38 2.61
C PRO A 232 1.38 10.48 2.63
N THR A 233 1.47 9.35 3.32
CA THR A 233 0.31 8.65 3.84
C THR A 233 -0.13 9.36 5.11
N VAL A 234 -1.38 9.76 5.14
CA VAL A 234 -1.97 10.53 6.24
C VAL A 234 -3.07 9.72 6.92
N ILE A 235 -2.88 9.45 8.20
CA ILE A 235 -3.92 8.92 9.06
C ILE A 235 -4.34 10.07 9.99
N PRO A 236 -5.57 10.60 9.87
CA PRO A 236 -6.06 11.71 10.69
C PRO A 236 -5.80 11.47 12.18
N GLY A 237 -5.29 12.47 12.86
CA GLY A 237 -4.92 12.39 14.28
C GLY A 237 -3.62 11.64 14.60
N ARG A 238 -3.17 10.70 13.77
CA ARG A 238 -2.01 9.83 14.05
C ARG A 238 -0.71 10.29 13.39
N SER A 239 -0.72 10.58 12.09
CA SER A 239 0.48 10.97 11.34
C SER A 239 0.62 12.48 11.16
N ALA A 240 1.76 12.92 10.62
CA ALA A 240 1.88 14.24 10.03
C ALA A 240 0.95 14.34 8.81
N CYS A 241 0.35 15.51 8.60
CA CYS A 241 -0.58 15.75 7.51
C CYS A 241 0.08 16.46 6.32
N TYR A 242 -0.66 16.60 5.23
CA TYR A 242 -0.16 17.26 4.02
C TYR A 242 0.18 18.75 4.24
N GLU A 243 -0.55 19.43 5.11
CA GLU A 243 -0.21 20.81 5.52
C GLU A 243 1.14 20.86 6.26
N CYS A 244 1.50 19.82 7.02
CA CYS A 244 2.82 19.73 7.63
C CYS A 244 3.93 19.61 6.57
N LEU A 245 3.70 18.77 5.54
CA LEU A 245 4.60 18.67 4.40
C LEU A 245 4.76 20.02 3.70
N TYR A 246 3.64 20.65 3.31
CA TYR A 246 3.62 21.93 2.63
C TYR A 246 4.44 23.00 3.39
N ARG A 247 4.20 23.16 4.69
CA ARG A 247 4.90 24.13 5.53
C ARG A 247 6.40 23.86 5.65
N ARG A 248 6.80 22.60 5.66
CA ARG A 248 8.22 22.24 5.71
C ARG A 248 8.91 22.53 4.38
N VAL A 249 8.31 22.12 3.28
CA VAL A 249 8.84 22.40 1.94
C VAL A 249 8.92 23.91 1.69
N SER A 250 7.84 24.65 1.98
CA SER A 250 7.85 26.12 1.84
C SER A 250 8.87 26.81 2.73
N GLY A 251 9.12 26.27 3.91
CA GLY A 251 10.11 26.82 4.85
C GLY A 251 11.58 26.58 4.46
N THR A 252 11.84 25.72 3.48
CA THR A 252 13.20 25.46 2.96
C THR A 252 13.48 26.22 1.66
N MET A 253 12.49 26.92 1.10
CA MET A 253 12.64 27.68 -0.13
C MET A 253 13.12 29.12 0.15
N ASP A 254 13.91 29.63 -0.78
CA ASP A 254 14.37 31.03 -0.76
C ASP A 254 13.17 32.01 -0.87
N ASP A 255 12.14 31.63 -1.64
CA ASP A 255 10.86 32.34 -1.71
C ASP A 255 9.68 31.41 -1.32
N PRO A 256 9.18 31.50 -0.09
CA PRO A 256 8.04 30.72 0.38
C PRO A 256 6.74 30.97 -0.41
N ASN A 257 6.62 32.07 -1.15
CA ASN A 257 5.44 32.38 -1.95
C ASN A 257 5.51 31.76 -3.35
N ALA A 258 6.68 31.34 -3.81
CA ALA A 258 6.86 30.71 -5.13
C ALA A 258 5.90 29.54 -5.36
N HIS A 259 5.55 28.80 -4.32
CA HIS A 259 4.55 27.73 -4.40
C HIS A 259 3.12 28.21 -4.68
N ARG A 260 2.75 29.38 -4.18
CA ARG A 260 1.42 29.96 -4.47
C ARG A 260 1.33 30.37 -5.93
N ASP A 261 2.41 30.95 -6.45
CA ASP A 261 2.45 31.42 -7.84
C ASP A 261 2.40 30.26 -8.84
N LEU A 262 2.73 29.02 -8.40
CA LEU A 262 2.63 27.81 -9.22
C LEU A 262 1.21 27.20 -9.25
N THR A 263 0.30 27.63 -8.40
CA THR A 263 -1.05 27.05 -8.27
C THR A 263 -1.85 27.17 -9.56
N ASP A 264 -1.71 28.31 -10.25
CA ASP A 264 -2.46 28.66 -11.46
C ASP A 264 -1.66 28.36 -12.74
N VAL A 265 -0.46 27.79 -12.63
CA VAL A 265 0.35 27.44 -13.81
C VAL A 265 -0.20 26.16 -14.43
N GLU A 266 -0.75 26.26 -15.63
CA GLU A 266 -1.02 25.08 -16.44
C GLU A 266 0.31 24.41 -16.80
N ALA A 267 0.38 23.09 -16.64
CA ALA A 267 1.57 22.33 -17.04
C ALA A 267 1.83 22.55 -18.54
N ILE A 268 2.94 23.20 -18.85
CA ILE A 268 3.34 23.53 -20.24
C ILE A 268 3.60 22.27 -21.06
N SER A 269 3.96 21.19 -20.38
CA SER A 269 4.15 19.87 -20.99
C SER A 269 3.63 18.78 -20.09
N ALA A 270 2.94 17.81 -20.68
CA ALA A 270 2.54 16.63 -19.95
C ALA A 270 3.77 15.82 -19.55
N PRO A 271 3.87 15.35 -18.30
CA PRO A 271 4.97 14.52 -17.85
C PRO A 271 5.05 13.20 -18.63
N LEU A 272 6.22 12.59 -18.65
CA LEU A 272 6.41 11.30 -19.33
C LEU A 272 5.51 10.23 -18.68
N ARG A 273 4.83 9.48 -19.56
CA ARG A 273 3.93 8.41 -19.10
C ARG A 273 4.67 7.33 -18.31
N SER A 274 5.94 7.09 -18.60
CA SER A 274 6.79 6.16 -17.86
C SER A 274 7.00 6.59 -16.40
N HIS A 275 7.25 7.89 -16.16
CA HIS A 275 7.42 8.42 -14.80
C HIS A 275 6.11 8.34 -14.01
N ALA A 276 4.98 8.67 -14.65
CA ALA A 276 3.67 8.53 -14.04
C ALA A 276 3.38 7.07 -13.62
N ARG A 277 3.76 6.08 -14.46
CA ARG A 277 3.61 4.66 -14.14
C ARG A 277 4.48 4.20 -12.97
N ILE A 278 5.70 4.70 -12.88
CA ILE A 278 6.58 4.39 -11.74
C ILE A 278 5.93 4.87 -10.44
N LEU A 279 5.43 6.11 -10.42
CA LEU A 279 4.77 6.65 -9.24
C LEU A 279 3.46 5.93 -8.92
N ALA A 280 2.66 5.58 -9.93
CA ALA A 280 1.43 4.81 -9.74
C ALA A 280 1.72 3.44 -9.12
N GLY A 281 2.68 2.68 -9.64
CA GLY A 281 3.07 1.39 -9.08
C GLY A 281 3.59 1.48 -7.65
N TRP A 282 4.40 2.50 -7.33
CA TRP A 282 4.86 2.75 -5.96
C TRP A 282 3.70 3.09 -5.02
N LEU A 283 2.80 3.96 -5.46
CA LEU A 283 1.64 4.36 -4.66
C LEU A 283 0.74 3.16 -4.36
N VAL A 284 0.39 2.37 -5.38
CA VAL A 284 -0.45 1.17 -5.19
C VAL A 284 0.23 0.18 -4.24
N THR A 285 1.54 -0.02 -4.39
CA THR A 285 2.32 -0.90 -3.49
C THR A 285 2.26 -0.41 -2.04
N ASP A 286 2.43 0.89 -1.81
CA ASP A 286 2.38 1.47 -0.47
C ASP A 286 0.95 1.47 0.11
N PHE A 287 -0.05 1.71 -0.73
CA PHE A 287 -1.45 1.62 -0.37
C PHE A 287 -1.85 0.19 0.05
N LEU A 288 -1.39 -0.83 -0.69
CA LEU A 288 -1.60 -2.24 -0.32
C LEU A 288 -1.04 -2.55 1.08
N ARG A 289 0.14 -2.03 1.40
CA ARG A 289 0.71 -2.17 2.75
C ARG A 289 -0.14 -1.45 3.79
N LEU A 290 -0.67 -0.28 3.46
CA LEU A 290 -1.52 0.47 4.37
C LEU A 290 -2.79 -0.32 4.72
N ILE A 291 -3.51 -0.83 3.75
CA ILE A 291 -4.75 -1.59 4.00
C ILE A 291 -4.46 -2.95 4.65
N SER A 292 -3.33 -3.56 4.33
CA SER A 292 -2.96 -4.88 4.86
C SER A 292 -2.41 -4.81 6.29
N ASN A 293 -1.52 -3.85 6.59
CA ASN A 293 -0.75 -3.80 7.84
C ASN A 293 -1.09 -2.57 8.70
N GLY A 294 -1.98 -1.69 8.23
CA GLY A 294 -2.25 -0.41 8.87
C GLY A 294 -1.07 0.56 8.86
N SER A 295 -0.05 0.29 8.04
CA SER A 295 1.14 1.15 7.87
C SER A 295 1.71 1.02 6.47
N GLY A 296 2.22 2.12 5.92
CA GLY A 296 2.90 2.18 4.64
C GLY A 296 4.31 2.77 4.78
N PHE A 297 5.11 2.72 3.73
CA PHE A 297 6.44 3.32 3.70
C PHE A 297 6.39 4.84 3.86
N THR A 298 5.31 5.46 3.36
CA THR A 298 5.14 6.92 3.39
C THR A 298 4.30 7.39 4.57
N LEU A 299 4.01 6.50 5.55
CA LEU A 299 3.38 6.90 6.80
C LEU A 299 4.34 7.76 7.63
N GLY A 300 4.05 9.06 7.73
CA GLY A 300 4.94 10.02 8.38
C GLY A 300 6.15 10.42 7.53
N GLY A 301 6.11 10.22 6.21
CA GLY A 301 7.17 10.56 5.27
C GLY A 301 6.69 10.65 3.84
N ILE A 302 7.62 10.92 2.97
CA ILE A 302 7.46 10.86 1.51
C ILE A 302 8.62 10.07 0.91
N VAL A 303 8.41 9.53 -0.28
CA VAL A 303 9.49 9.05 -1.14
C VAL A 303 9.62 10.03 -2.30
N HIS A 304 10.77 10.63 -2.45
CA HIS A 304 11.12 11.56 -3.53
C HIS A 304 11.84 10.80 -4.64
N PHE A 305 11.47 11.09 -5.88
CA PHE A 305 12.04 10.54 -7.10
C PHE A 305 12.64 11.68 -7.91
N ASP A 306 13.94 11.68 -8.08
CA ASP A 306 14.60 12.51 -9.07
C ASP A 306 14.79 11.69 -10.35
N PHE A 307 13.99 11.99 -11.38
CA PHE A 307 14.05 11.30 -12.66
C PHE A 307 15.18 11.81 -13.56
N PHE A 308 15.84 12.88 -13.20
CA PHE A 308 17.02 13.36 -13.91
C PHE A 308 18.25 12.54 -13.51
N ASP A 309 18.48 12.41 -12.21
CA ASP A 309 19.61 11.65 -11.66
C ASP A 309 19.27 10.19 -11.36
N MET A 310 18.00 9.78 -11.58
CA MET A 310 17.47 8.44 -11.31
C MET A 310 17.67 8.00 -9.86
N THR A 311 17.51 8.94 -8.93
CA THR A 311 17.59 8.67 -7.49
C THR A 311 16.23 8.57 -6.84
N VAL A 312 16.14 7.79 -5.76
CA VAL A 312 14.93 7.60 -4.95
C VAL A 312 15.31 7.74 -3.49
N GLU A 313 14.70 8.71 -2.80
CA GLU A 313 15.06 9.05 -1.44
C GLU A 313 13.85 9.11 -0.52
N PRO A 314 13.83 8.38 0.61
CA PRO A 314 12.82 8.52 1.64
C PRO A 314 13.11 9.76 2.50
N ASN A 315 12.10 10.60 2.70
CA ASN A 315 12.21 11.82 3.49
C ASN A 315 11.14 11.84 4.58
N PRO A 316 11.50 11.95 5.87
CA PRO A 316 10.54 12.01 6.96
C PRO A 316 9.79 13.33 6.98
N VAL A 317 8.49 13.28 7.24
CA VAL A 317 7.64 14.45 7.45
C VAL A 317 7.21 14.47 8.92
N LEU A 318 7.80 15.36 9.69
CA LEU A 318 7.45 15.54 11.10
C LEU A 318 6.27 16.49 11.24
N LYS A 319 5.39 16.24 12.23
CA LYS A 319 4.30 17.17 12.56
C LYS A 319 4.86 18.57 12.83
N VAL A 320 4.21 19.58 12.27
CA VAL A 320 4.51 20.97 12.57
C VAL A 320 3.77 21.33 13.86
N PRO A 321 4.46 21.83 14.89
CA PRO A 321 3.79 22.36 16.08
C PRO A 321 2.78 23.44 15.67
N ARG A 322 1.56 23.36 16.18
CA ARG A 322 0.46 24.29 15.83
C ARG A 322 0.08 24.27 14.33
N CYS A 323 0.20 23.11 13.67
CA CYS A 323 -0.34 22.95 12.32
C CYS A 323 -1.84 23.27 12.31
N PRO A 324 -2.36 24.08 11.39
CA PRO A 324 -3.77 24.47 11.38
C PRO A 324 -4.70 23.29 11.13
N THR A 325 -4.27 22.24 10.47
CA THR A 325 -5.08 21.06 10.20
C THR A 325 -4.88 19.97 11.28
N CYS A 326 -3.67 19.49 11.52
CA CYS A 326 -3.44 18.36 12.43
C CYS A 326 -2.90 18.76 13.81
N GLY A 327 -2.55 20.03 14.00
CA GLY A 327 -2.13 20.58 15.29
C GLY A 327 -3.33 20.98 16.08
N SER A 328 -3.70 20.18 17.05
CA SER A 328 -4.56 20.45 18.23
C SER A 328 -5.57 21.62 18.21
N ALA A 329 -6.16 21.96 17.08
CA ALA A 329 -7.39 22.73 17.06
C ALA A 329 -8.59 21.88 17.54
N GLY A 330 -8.45 20.57 17.60
CA GLY A 330 -9.36 19.63 18.23
C GLY A 330 -9.03 19.46 19.70
N ASN A 331 -9.61 20.31 20.55
CA ASN A 331 -10.04 20.05 21.93
C ASN A 331 -9.15 19.17 22.84
N ARG A 332 -7.83 19.19 22.67
CA ARG A 332 -6.91 18.97 23.76
C ARG A 332 -6.48 20.35 24.22
N THR A 333 -7.14 20.86 25.24
CA THR A 333 -6.45 21.69 26.23
C THR A 333 -5.18 20.93 26.56
N LEU A 334 -4.11 21.19 25.79
CA LEU A 334 -2.80 21.03 26.34
C LEU A 334 -2.87 21.86 27.60
N ASP A 335 -2.93 21.17 28.71
CA ASP A 335 -2.64 21.77 29.99
C ASP A 335 -1.19 22.29 29.85
N VAL A 336 -1.06 23.51 29.31
CA VAL A 336 0.23 24.21 29.15
C VAL A 336 0.63 24.69 30.54
N LYS A 337 0.57 23.80 31.49
CA LYS A 337 1.32 23.91 32.72
C LYS A 337 2.72 23.41 32.48
N ARG A 338 3.45 24.10 31.65
CA ARG A 338 4.93 23.98 31.64
C ARG A 338 5.53 25.08 30.80
N PHE A 339 5.30 26.30 31.20
CA PHE A 339 6.43 27.15 31.30
C PHE A 339 7.21 26.61 32.51
N VAL A 340 8.33 25.94 32.27
CA VAL A 340 9.31 25.75 33.31
C VAL A 340 9.77 27.16 33.63
N ASP A 341 9.32 27.66 34.79
CA ASP A 341 9.81 28.90 35.33
C ASP A 341 11.26 28.58 35.77
N PHE A 342 12.21 29.06 34.98
CA PHE A 342 13.63 28.80 35.22
C PHE A 342 14.08 29.33 36.61
N ASP A 343 13.40 30.31 37.15
CA ASP A 343 13.68 30.85 38.46
C ASP A 343 13.33 29.83 39.56
N THR A 344 12.25 29.07 39.41
CA THR A 344 11.86 27.99 40.30
C THR A 344 12.84 26.80 40.30
N VAL A 345 13.39 26.46 39.12
CA VAL A 345 14.38 25.37 38.98
C VAL A 345 15.73 25.74 39.63
N ILE A 346 16.10 27.03 39.63
CA ILE A 346 17.36 27.51 40.24
C ILE A 346 17.24 27.54 41.77
N GLU A 347 16.06 27.78 42.33
CA GLU A 347 15.84 27.77 43.79
C GLU A 347 15.83 26.35 44.38
N GLU A 348 15.37 25.34 43.64
CA GLU A 348 15.37 23.93 44.08
C GLU A 348 16.75 23.25 44.01
N THR A 349 17.73 23.89 43.34
CA THR A 349 19.10 23.34 43.21
C THR A 349 20.13 24.03 44.12
N ARG A 350 19.70 24.93 44.99
CA ARG A 350 20.52 25.55 46.06
C ARG A 350 20.20 24.93 47.42
#